data_e1f4ef1815337bd264bed18710ba6048
#
_entry.id   e1f4ef1815337bd264bed18710ba6048
#
_cell.length_a   1.000
_cell.length_b   1.000
_cell.length_c   1.000
_cell.angle_alpha   90.00
_cell.angle_beta   90.00
_cell.angle_gamma   90.00
#
_symmetry.space_group_name_H-M   'P 1'
#
loop_
_entity.id
_entity.type
_entity.pdbx_description
1 polymer ?
#
loop_
_entity_poly.entity_id
_entity_poly.type
_entity_poly.pdbx_seq_one_letter_code
_entity_poly.pdbx_strand_id
1 'polypeptide(L)'
;MMESERKRCDVRKFLTFWIERLGRKMATWNSRGLRGSTLEEFINRTNEKYIENHLALIQKIPTPITPINIDKQTRHITLAYFDQKSTVDYIGAVQGIPVCFDAKECHAQTFPLQNIHEHQVQFMLDFERQGGIAFLLLFFTRNDQFYYLRLEKLMEFWNRAKEGGRKSFRMEELEEDFFFKKSGSVL
;
A
#
# COMPACT_ATOMS: atom_id res chain seq x y z
N MET A 1 -10.08 -24.37 -5.09
CA MET A 1 -8.62 -24.26 -4.81
C MET A 1 -7.86 -23.81 -6.04
N MET A 2 -7.92 -24.50 -7.18
CA MET A 2 -7.19 -24.12 -8.43
C MET A 2 -7.57 -22.75 -9.03
N GLU A 3 -8.81 -22.28 -8.89
CA GLU A 3 -9.25 -20.98 -9.42
C GLU A 3 -8.75 -19.80 -8.59
N SER A 4 -8.60 -20.00 -7.28
CA SER A 4 -7.98 -19.03 -6.36
C SER A 4 -6.48 -18.86 -6.62
N GLU A 5 -5.77 -19.94 -6.94
CA GLU A 5 -4.34 -19.90 -7.28
C GLU A 5 -4.10 -19.26 -8.65
N ARG A 6 -4.99 -19.49 -9.63
CA ARG A 6 -4.93 -18.82 -10.93
C ARG A 6 -5.12 -17.31 -10.81
N LYS A 7 -6.11 -16.87 -10.01
CA LYS A 7 -6.33 -15.43 -9.74
C LYS A 7 -5.13 -14.80 -9.03
N ARG A 8 -4.53 -15.49 -8.06
CA ARG A 8 -3.31 -15.02 -7.36
C ARG A 8 -2.11 -14.91 -8.32
N CYS A 9 -1.95 -15.85 -9.24
CA CYS A 9 -0.88 -15.81 -10.24
C CYS A 9 -1.04 -14.65 -11.23
N ASP A 10 -2.27 -14.34 -11.65
CA ASP A 10 -2.55 -13.24 -12.57
C ASP A 10 -2.36 -11.87 -11.92
N VAL A 11 -2.75 -11.72 -10.66
CA VAL A 11 -2.49 -10.49 -9.89
C VAL A 11 -0.99 -10.31 -9.61
N ARG A 12 -0.24 -11.38 -9.38
CA ARG A 12 1.22 -11.35 -9.25
C ARG A 12 1.88 -10.82 -10.54
N LYS A 13 1.50 -11.34 -11.69
CA LYS A 13 1.95 -10.84 -13.01
C LYS A 13 1.53 -9.40 -13.23
N PHE A 14 0.32 -9.04 -12.83
CA PHE A 14 -0.18 -7.69 -12.94
C PHE A 14 0.60 -6.75 -12.00
N LEU A 15 0.82 -7.12 -10.74
CA LEU A 15 1.61 -6.32 -9.81
C LEU A 15 3.06 -6.16 -10.27
N THR A 16 3.69 -7.20 -10.83
CA THR A 16 5.01 -7.11 -11.44
C THR A 16 5.00 -6.16 -12.65
N PHE A 17 4.03 -6.30 -13.53
CA PHE A 17 3.81 -5.39 -14.66
C PHE A 17 3.44 -3.96 -14.20
N TRP A 18 2.65 -3.84 -13.14
CA TRP A 18 2.27 -2.60 -12.48
C TRP A 18 3.49 -1.86 -11.97
N ILE A 19 4.37 -2.57 -11.35
CA ILE A 19 5.60 -2.13 -10.72
C ILE A 19 6.67 -1.75 -11.77
N GLU A 20 6.87 -2.56 -12.81
CA GLU A 20 7.82 -2.28 -13.89
C GLU A 20 7.46 -1.02 -14.70
N ARG A 21 6.18 -0.70 -14.80
CA ARG A 21 5.70 0.52 -15.48
C ARG A 21 5.71 1.78 -14.61
N LEU A 22 5.77 1.64 -13.29
CA LEU A 22 5.93 2.75 -12.35
C LEU A 22 7.19 3.59 -12.62
N GLY A 23 8.20 3.00 -13.24
CA GLY A 23 9.52 3.61 -13.42
C GLY A 23 9.74 4.47 -14.65
N ARG A 24 8.83 4.51 -15.60
CA ARG A 24 9.04 5.31 -16.81
C ARG A 24 8.62 6.77 -16.64
N LYS A 25 9.60 7.65 -16.41
CA LYS A 25 9.56 9.13 -16.34
C LYS A 25 9.01 9.71 -15.03
N MET A 26 9.91 9.96 -14.13
CA MET A 26 9.74 10.98 -13.09
C MET A 26 10.76 12.08 -13.31
N ALA A 27 10.29 13.26 -13.67
CA ALA A 27 11.08 14.47 -13.53
C ALA A 27 11.36 14.72 -12.04
N THR A 28 12.60 14.99 -11.69
CA THR A 28 13.01 15.40 -10.36
C THR A 28 12.34 16.72 -9.99
N TRP A 29 11.29 16.65 -9.18
CA TRP A 29 10.72 17.84 -8.56
C TRP A 29 11.00 17.83 -7.06
N ASN A 30 11.94 18.70 -6.66
CA ASN A 30 12.17 19.11 -5.27
C ASN A 30 11.08 20.12 -4.88
N SER A 31 9.92 19.68 -4.43
CA SER A 31 8.95 20.55 -3.77
C SER A 31 9.00 20.32 -2.25
N ARG A 32 9.73 21.20 -1.57
CA ARG A 32 9.68 21.36 -0.12
C ARG A 32 8.36 22.03 0.25
N GLY A 33 7.30 21.29 0.51
CA GLY A 33 6.09 22.00 0.91
C GLY A 33 4.87 21.16 1.31
N LEU A 34 4.82 19.91 0.97
CA LEU A 34 3.70 19.05 1.36
C LEU A 34 4.28 17.80 2.04
N ARG A 35 3.91 17.58 3.30
CA ARG A 35 4.24 16.37 4.07
C ARG A 35 3.36 15.20 3.62
N GLY A 36 3.35 14.91 2.31
CA GLY A 36 2.90 13.64 1.76
C GLY A 36 4.12 12.76 1.60
N SER A 37 4.05 11.48 1.97
CA SER A 37 5.16 10.58 1.73
C SER A 37 5.41 10.49 0.22
N THR A 38 6.67 10.45 -0.20
CA THR A 38 7.05 10.27 -1.60
C THR A 38 6.44 9.01 -2.20
N LEU A 39 6.21 8.00 -1.37
CA LEU A 39 5.54 6.76 -1.73
C LEU A 39 4.07 6.98 -2.12
N GLU A 40 3.31 7.73 -1.32
CA GLU A 40 1.89 8.01 -1.61
C GLU A 40 1.71 8.79 -2.91
N GLU A 41 2.53 9.82 -3.13
CA GLU A 41 2.49 10.59 -4.36
C GLU A 41 2.79 9.71 -5.59
N PHE A 42 3.75 8.82 -5.44
CA PHE A 42 4.12 7.86 -6.46
C PHE A 42 2.98 6.89 -6.79
N ILE A 43 2.32 6.32 -5.76
CA ILE A 43 1.17 5.43 -5.93
C ILE A 43 0.01 6.17 -6.61
N ASN A 44 -0.31 7.39 -6.16
CA ASN A 44 -1.43 8.16 -6.70
C ASN A 44 -1.25 8.45 -8.19
N ARG A 45 -0.07 8.90 -8.61
CA ARG A 45 0.25 9.14 -10.04
C ARG A 45 0.17 7.86 -10.87
N THR A 46 0.51 6.74 -10.28
CA THR A 46 0.41 5.45 -10.95
C THR A 46 -1.03 5.05 -11.13
N ASN A 47 -1.84 5.21 -10.09
CA ASN A 47 -3.26 4.92 -10.15
C ASN A 47 -3.98 5.76 -11.21
N GLU A 48 -3.63 7.05 -11.35
CA GLU A 48 -4.13 7.90 -12.44
C GLU A 48 -3.86 7.29 -13.82
N LYS A 49 -2.62 6.87 -14.08
CA LYS A 49 -2.27 6.21 -15.34
C LYS A 49 -3.00 4.89 -15.58
N TYR A 50 -3.31 4.15 -14.52
CA TYR A 50 -4.06 2.90 -14.66
C TYR A 50 -5.52 3.14 -14.98
N ILE A 51 -6.11 4.17 -14.41
CA ILE A 51 -7.46 4.61 -14.78
C ILE A 51 -7.49 5.01 -16.24
N GLU A 52 -6.55 5.86 -16.69
CA GLU A 52 -6.45 6.30 -18.09
C GLU A 52 -6.28 5.15 -19.09
N ASN A 53 -5.57 4.09 -18.70
CA ASN A 53 -5.32 2.91 -19.55
C ASN A 53 -6.28 1.75 -19.31
N HIS A 54 -7.33 1.94 -18.51
CA HIS A 54 -8.33 0.91 -18.15
C HIS A 54 -7.71 -0.38 -17.57
N LEU A 55 -6.59 -0.26 -16.85
CA LEU A 55 -5.86 -1.39 -16.27
C LEU A 55 -6.33 -1.71 -14.85
N ALA A 56 -6.58 -0.69 -14.06
CA ALA A 56 -7.07 -0.81 -12.69
C ALA A 56 -7.83 0.46 -12.28
N LEU A 57 -8.71 0.30 -11.32
CA LEU A 57 -9.36 1.40 -10.61
C LEU A 57 -9.01 1.26 -9.13
N ILE A 58 -8.04 2.04 -8.66
CA ILE A 58 -7.58 2.04 -7.27
C ILE A 58 -7.71 3.45 -6.72
N GLN A 59 -8.34 3.57 -5.56
CA GLN A 59 -8.61 4.83 -4.90
C GLN A 59 -7.94 4.87 -3.53
N LYS A 60 -7.37 6.03 -3.18
CA LYS A 60 -6.92 6.31 -1.81
C LYS A 60 -8.14 6.49 -0.91
N ILE A 61 -8.13 5.82 0.24
CA ILE A 61 -9.15 5.98 1.26
C ILE A 61 -8.81 7.22 2.11
N PRO A 62 -9.65 8.24 2.13
CA PRO A 62 -9.43 9.40 2.97
C PRO A 62 -9.62 9.03 4.45
N THR A 63 -8.88 9.67 5.33
CA THR A 63 -9.13 9.57 6.77
C THR A 63 -10.50 10.17 7.07
N PRO A 64 -11.44 9.41 7.66
CA PRO A 64 -12.78 9.92 7.95
C PRO A 64 -12.71 10.95 9.07
N ILE A 65 -13.27 12.13 8.80
CA ILE A 65 -13.41 13.20 9.77
C ILE A 65 -14.86 13.65 9.83
N THR A 66 -15.34 13.93 11.05
CA THR A 66 -16.66 14.53 11.26
C THR A 66 -16.47 15.99 11.68
N PRO A 67 -16.92 16.95 10.85
CA PRO A 67 -16.82 18.37 11.18
C PRO A 67 -17.78 18.72 12.33
N ILE A 68 -17.27 19.45 13.33
CA ILE A 68 -18.07 20.02 14.42
C ILE A 68 -18.50 21.45 14.04
N ASN A 69 -17.55 22.23 13.55
CA ASN A 69 -17.78 23.61 13.14
C ASN A 69 -17.30 23.86 11.72
N ILE A 70 -18.17 24.49 10.93
CA ILE A 70 -17.89 24.92 9.56
C ILE A 70 -18.14 26.43 9.47
N ASP A 71 -17.15 27.19 9.06
CA ASP A 71 -17.32 28.57 8.69
C ASP A 71 -18.20 28.67 7.44
N LYS A 72 -19.39 29.25 7.58
CA LYS A 72 -20.37 29.34 6.49
C LYS A 72 -19.96 30.28 5.35
N GLN A 73 -19.08 31.25 5.62
CA GLN A 73 -18.62 32.20 4.61
C GLN A 73 -17.50 31.62 3.76
N THR A 74 -16.50 31.02 4.41
CA THR A 74 -15.31 30.47 3.73
C THR A 74 -15.45 29.00 3.38
N ARG A 75 -16.46 28.29 3.93
CA ARG A 75 -16.65 26.83 3.84
C ARG A 75 -15.47 26.02 4.39
N HIS A 76 -14.66 26.61 5.24
CA HIS A 76 -13.59 25.90 5.92
C HIS A 76 -14.10 25.19 7.18
N ILE A 77 -13.60 23.98 7.41
CA ILE A 77 -13.79 23.26 8.66
C ILE A 77 -12.85 23.88 9.68
N THR A 78 -13.40 24.48 10.74
CA THR A 78 -12.61 25.11 11.82
C THR A 78 -12.36 24.16 12.98
N LEU A 79 -13.21 23.14 13.15
CA LEU A 79 -13.08 22.10 14.15
C LEU A 79 -13.68 20.81 13.61
N ALA A 80 -12.94 19.71 13.73
CA ALA A 80 -13.38 18.36 13.38
C ALA A 80 -12.74 17.35 14.32
N TYR A 81 -13.30 16.15 14.41
CA TYR A 81 -12.67 15.00 15.05
C TYR A 81 -12.57 13.83 14.05
N PHE A 82 -11.63 12.92 14.31
CA PHE A 82 -11.52 11.68 13.56
C PHE A 82 -12.66 10.76 13.97
N ASP A 83 -13.49 10.36 13.01
CA ASP A 83 -14.72 9.59 13.27
C ASP A 83 -14.38 8.12 13.54
N GLN A 84 -13.53 7.53 12.68
CA GLN A 84 -13.09 6.15 12.79
C GLN A 84 -11.60 6.02 12.45
N LYS A 85 -11.01 4.93 12.89
CA LYS A 85 -9.67 4.56 12.42
C LYS A 85 -9.76 4.18 10.94
N SER A 86 -8.89 4.77 10.10
CA SER A 86 -8.76 4.37 8.71
C SER A 86 -8.46 2.87 8.62
N THR A 87 -9.07 2.18 7.66
CA THR A 87 -8.86 0.73 7.47
C THR A 87 -7.51 0.47 6.82
N VAL A 88 -7.42 0.71 5.50
CA VAL A 88 -6.19 0.62 4.68
C VAL A 88 -6.07 1.91 3.86
N ASP A 89 -4.89 2.17 3.29
CA ASP A 89 -4.67 3.39 2.53
C ASP A 89 -5.34 3.37 1.14
N TYR A 90 -5.44 2.19 0.52
CA TYR A 90 -5.93 2.03 -0.85
C TYR A 90 -6.87 0.83 -0.99
N ILE A 91 -7.91 1.03 -1.81
CA ILE A 91 -8.86 -0.03 -2.20
C ILE A 91 -9.27 0.14 -3.65
N GLY A 92 -9.57 -0.95 -4.32
CA GLY A 92 -10.01 -0.89 -5.71
C GLY A 92 -10.20 -2.24 -6.37
N ALA A 93 -10.14 -2.23 -7.69
CA ALA A 93 -10.23 -3.42 -8.51
C ALA A 93 -9.19 -3.40 -9.64
N VAL A 94 -8.64 -4.57 -9.91
CA VAL A 94 -7.65 -4.83 -10.95
C VAL A 94 -8.20 -5.93 -11.84
N GLN A 95 -8.59 -5.61 -13.07
CA GLN A 95 -9.14 -6.58 -14.02
C GLN A 95 -10.25 -7.48 -13.40
N GLY A 96 -11.15 -6.89 -12.63
CA GLY A 96 -12.24 -7.59 -11.97
C GLY A 96 -11.88 -8.26 -10.64
N ILE A 97 -10.63 -8.18 -10.18
CA ILE A 97 -10.18 -8.72 -8.90
C ILE A 97 -10.16 -7.58 -7.87
N PRO A 98 -10.93 -7.68 -6.77
CA PRO A 98 -10.84 -6.70 -5.69
C PRO A 98 -9.45 -6.71 -5.06
N VAL A 99 -8.90 -5.52 -4.79
CA VAL A 99 -7.61 -5.37 -4.13
C VAL A 99 -7.69 -4.33 -3.03
N CYS A 100 -6.96 -4.53 -1.94
CA CYS A 100 -6.72 -3.50 -0.94
C CYS A 100 -5.28 -3.58 -0.44
N PHE A 101 -4.70 -2.44 -0.10
CA PHE A 101 -3.36 -2.41 0.44
C PHE A 101 -3.08 -1.16 1.28
N ASP A 102 -2.09 -1.31 2.11
CA ASP A 102 -1.53 -0.23 2.91
C ASP A 102 -0.10 0.04 2.44
N ALA A 103 0.31 1.29 2.44
CA ALA A 103 1.62 1.72 1.93
C ALA A 103 2.50 2.22 3.09
N LYS A 104 3.68 1.63 3.25
CA LYS A 104 4.59 1.97 4.35
C LYS A 104 6.01 2.23 3.85
N GLU A 105 6.60 3.33 4.32
CA GLU A 105 8.01 3.62 4.11
C GLU A 105 8.83 3.08 5.29
N CYS A 106 10.00 2.51 4.97
CA CYS A 106 10.96 2.04 5.95
C CYS A 106 12.37 2.52 5.57
N HIS A 107 12.99 3.31 6.45
CA HIS A 107 14.36 3.77 6.21
C HIS A 107 15.41 2.71 6.59
N ALA A 108 15.10 1.86 7.57
CA ALA A 108 15.97 0.78 8.03
C ALA A 108 15.76 -0.51 7.22
N GLN A 109 16.69 -1.45 7.32
CA GLN A 109 16.53 -2.80 6.76
C GLN A 109 15.64 -3.71 7.64
N THR A 110 15.15 -3.19 8.76
CA THR A 110 14.26 -3.89 9.67
C THR A 110 12.96 -3.12 9.79
N PHE A 111 11.85 -3.78 9.50
CA PHE A 111 10.52 -3.20 9.57
C PHE A 111 9.85 -3.56 10.91
N PRO A 112 9.50 -2.59 11.75
CA PRO A 112 8.82 -2.85 13.02
C PRO A 112 7.31 -3.06 12.78
N LEU A 113 6.76 -4.16 13.33
CA LEU A 113 5.34 -4.50 13.18
C LEU A 113 4.39 -3.48 13.85
N GLN A 114 4.88 -2.69 14.80
CA GLN A 114 4.11 -1.60 15.40
C GLN A 114 3.66 -0.52 14.42
N ASN A 115 4.28 -0.45 13.23
CA ASN A 115 3.88 0.46 12.16
C ASN A 115 2.62 -0.02 11.41
N ILE A 116 2.16 -1.22 11.71
CA ILE A 116 0.92 -1.80 11.17
C ILE A 116 -0.05 -1.93 12.33
N HIS A 117 -1.24 -1.37 12.19
CA HIS A 117 -2.25 -1.44 13.23
C HIS A 117 -3.07 -2.72 13.12
N GLU A 118 -3.48 -3.29 14.26
CA GLU A 118 -4.25 -4.54 14.29
C GLU A 118 -5.57 -4.44 13.49
N HIS A 119 -6.25 -3.29 13.52
CA HIS A 119 -7.45 -3.09 12.73
C HIS A 119 -7.21 -3.11 11.22
N GLN A 120 -6.01 -2.69 10.74
CA GLN A 120 -5.62 -2.79 9.34
C GLN A 120 -5.43 -4.26 8.95
N VAL A 121 -4.74 -5.03 9.80
CA VAL A 121 -4.55 -6.47 9.59
C VAL A 121 -5.90 -7.20 9.56
N GLN A 122 -6.78 -6.88 10.51
CA GLN A 122 -8.11 -7.49 10.56
C GLN A 122 -8.93 -7.18 9.31
N PHE A 123 -8.92 -5.91 8.86
CA PHE A 123 -9.60 -5.52 7.62
C PHE A 123 -9.05 -6.29 6.41
N MET A 124 -7.72 -6.42 6.28
CA MET A 124 -7.10 -7.17 5.19
C MET A 124 -7.51 -8.66 5.20
N LEU A 125 -7.56 -9.28 6.39
CA LEU A 125 -8.03 -10.65 6.55
C LEU A 125 -9.48 -10.83 6.12
N ASP A 126 -10.35 -9.91 6.52
CA ASP A 126 -11.77 -9.95 6.16
C ASP A 126 -11.96 -9.68 4.65
N PHE A 127 -11.14 -8.83 4.07
CA PHE A 127 -11.15 -8.56 2.63
C PHE A 127 -10.75 -9.79 1.81
N GLU A 128 -9.72 -10.55 2.23
CA GLU A 128 -9.35 -11.81 1.57
C GLU A 128 -10.41 -12.90 1.72
N ARG A 129 -11.14 -12.93 2.85
CA ARG A 129 -12.29 -13.84 3.04
C ARG A 129 -13.41 -13.58 2.03
N GLN A 130 -13.54 -12.35 1.55
CA GLN A 130 -14.48 -12.00 0.49
C GLN A 130 -13.94 -12.27 -0.93
N GLY A 131 -12.78 -12.93 -1.05
CA GLY A 131 -12.16 -13.30 -2.32
C GLY A 131 -11.34 -12.19 -2.96
N GLY A 132 -11.06 -11.10 -2.24
CA GLY A 132 -10.12 -10.07 -2.64
C GLY A 132 -8.66 -10.46 -2.39
N ILE A 133 -7.75 -9.57 -2.74
CA ILE A 133 -6.32 -9.69 -2.47
C ILE A 133 -5.90 -8.51 -1.59
N ALA A 134 -5.25 -8.81 -0.47
CA ALA A 134 -4.74 -7.83 0.46
C ALA A 134 -3.22 -7.94 0.62
N PHE A 135 -2.53 -6.80 0.74
CA PHE A 135 -1.08 -6.76 0.87
C PHE A 135 -0.57 -5.46 1.50
N LEU A 136 0.71 -5.44 1.87
CA LEU A 136 1.42 -4.20 2.16
C LEU A 136 2.39 -3.88 1.02
N LEU A 137 2.40 -2.63 0.61
CA LEU A 137 3.43 -2.10 -0.27
C LEU A 137 4.49 -1.41 0.59
N LEU A 138 5.65 -2.03 0.70
CA LEU A 138 6.77 -1.49 1.48
C LEU A 138 7.75 -0.77 0.56
N PHE A 139 8.24 0.38 0.98
CA PHE A 139 9.32 1.09 0.31
C PHE A 139 10.52 1.23 1.26
N PHE A 140 11.58 0.48 0.98
CA PHE A 140 12.85 0.59 1.70
C PHE A 140 13.66 1.74 1.10
N THR A 141 13.52 2.93 1.71
CA THR A 141 14.05 4.18 1.17
C THR A 141 15.57 4.19 1.02
N ARG A 142 16.30 3.50 1.93
CA ARG A 142 17.76 3.40 1.89
C ARG A 142 18.28 2.60 0.70
N ASN A 143 17.51 1.58 0.28
CA ASN A 143 17.89 0.69 -0.80
C ASN A 143 17.24 1.08 -2.14
N ASP A 144 16.34 2.09 -2.13
CA ASP A 144 15.45 2.45 -3.26
C ASP A 144 14.75 1.23 -3.84
N GLN A 145 14.22 0.38 -2.95
CA GLN A 145 13.55 -0.87 -3.31
C GLN A 145 12.15 -0.92 -2.74
N PHE A 146 11.22 -1.35 -3.56
CA PHE A 146 9.86 -1.70 -3.14
C PHE A 146 9.78 -3.19 -2.86
N TYR A 147 8.85 -3.54 -1.99
CA TYR A 147 8.52 -4.92 -1.69
C TYR A 147 7.00 -5.12 -1.60
N TYR A 148 6.52 -6.13 -2.29
CA TYR A 148 5.15 -6.59 -2.20
C TYR A 148 5.03 -7.63 -1.09
N LEU A 149 4.56 -7.22 0.09
CA LEU A 149 4.36 -8.11 1.22
C LEU A 149 2.95 -8.68 1.21
N ARG A 150 2.82 -9.94 0.81
CA ARG A 150 1.55 -10.68 0.84
C ARG A 150 1.02 -10.77 2.28
N LEU A 151 -0.31 -10.75 2.43
CA LEU A 151 -0.94 -10.88 3.75
C LEU A 151 -0.54 -12.18 4.45
N GLU A 152 -0.45 -13.31 3.72
CA GLU A 152 0.01 -14.59 4.24
C GLU A 152 1.39 -14.47 4.92
N LYS A 153 2.36 -13.83 4.25
CA LYS A 153 3.71 -13.63 4.78
C LYS A 153 3.73 -12.65 5.94
N LEU A 154 2.91 -11.61 5.89
CA LEU A 154 2.72 -10.71 7.03
C LEU A 154 2.22 -11.48 8.25
N MET A 155 1.27 -12.39 8.08
CA MET A 155 0.70 -13.18 9.17
C MET A 155 1.71 -14.13 9.84
N GLU A 156 2.71 -14.64 9.12
CA GLU A 156 3.81 -15.40 9.73
C GLU A 156 4.55 -14.53 10.76
N PHE A 157 4.92 -13.29 10.39
CA PHE A 157 5.60 -12.36 11.28
C PHE A 157 4.71 -11.90 12.44
N TRP A 158 3.43 -11.68 12.14
CA TRP A 158 2.44 -11.23 13.11
C TRP A 158 2.18 -12.27 14.19
N ASN A 159 2.00 -13.53 13.79
CA ASN A 159 1.81 -14.65 14.72
C ASN A 159 3.06 -14.91 15.54
N ARG A 160 4.25 -14.91 14.93
CA ARG A 160 5.52 -14.97 15.64
C ARG A 160 5.61 -13.93 16.76
N ALA A 161 5.20 -12.70 16.49
CA ALA A 161 5.21 -11.62 17.48
C ALA A 161 4.18 -11.85 18.60
N LYS A 162 3.00 -12.39 18.28
CA LYS A 162 1.97 -12.75 19.28
C LYS A 162 2.40 -13.90 20.20
N GLU A 163 3.20 -14.82 19.70
CA GLU A 163 3.80 -15.94 20.46
C GLU A 163 5.02 -15.53 21.29
N GLY A 164 5.30 -14.24 21.41
CA GLY A 164 6.42 -13.71 22.21
C GLY A 164 7.75 -13.59 21.46
N GLY A 165 7.77 -13.86 20.15
CA GLY A 165 8.92 -13.67 19.29
C GLY A 165 9.16 -12.22 18.89
N ARG A 166 10.07 -12.02 17.94
CA ARG A 166 10.49 -10.69 17.50
C ARG A 166 9.34 -9.91 16.86
N LYS A 167 9.12 -8.68 17.33
CA LYS A 167 8.09 -7.75 16.85
C LYS A 167 8.54 -6.92 15.63
N SER A 168 9.33 -7.55 14.77
CA SER A 168 9.82 -6.94 13.52
C SER A 168 10.27 -8.04 12.56
N PHE A 169 10.45 -7.70 11.29
CA PHE A 169 11.11 -8.56 10.31
C PHE A 169 12.22 -7.79 9.60
N ARG A 170 13.22 -8.51 9.12
CA ARG A 170 14.34 -7.98 8.37
C ARG A 170 14.09 -8.15 6.88
N MET A 171 14.72 -7.30 6.08
CA MET A 171 14.69 -7.41 4.63
C MET A 171 15.19 -8.78 4.13
N GLU A 172 16.17 -9.38 4.84
CA GLU A 172 16.72 -10.72 4.55
C GLU A 172 15.73 -11.88 4.76
N GLU A 173 14.63 -11.65 5.52
CA GLU A 173 13.57 -12.64 5.73
C GLU A 173 12.49 -12.61 4.65
N LEU A 174 12.63 -11.69 3.68
CA LEU A 174 11.70 -11.48 2.60
C LEU A 174 12.15 -12.23 1.34
N GLU A 175 11.20 -12.71 0.58
CA GLU A 175 11.46 -13.47 -0.64
C GLU A 175 11.94 -12.53 -1.77
N GLU A 176 13.06 -12.85 -2.42
CA GLU A 176 13.69 -11.99 -3.45
C GLU A 176 12.76 -11.69 -4.62
N ASP A 177 11.91 -12.61 -5.01
CA ASP A 177 10.98 -12.52 -6.13
C ASP A 177 9.94 -11.38 -6.01
N PHE A 178 9.74 -10.83 -4.81
CA PHE A 178 8.77 -9.77 -4.54
C PHE A 178 9.39 -8.39 -4.35
N PHE A 179 10.73 -8.31 -4.48
CA PHE A 179 11.41 -7.03 -4.55
C PHE A 179 11.38 -6.47 -5.97
N PHE A 180 11.25 -5.16 -6.07
CA PHE A 180 11.31 -4.44 -7.34
C PHE A 180 11.89 -3.04 -7.15
N LYS A 181 12.45 -2.49 -8.21
CA LYS A 181 13.00 -1.13 -8.23
C LYS A 181 12.11 -0.23 -9.08
N LYS A 182 12.17 1.06 -8.82
CA LYS A 182 11.71 2.03 -9.81
C LYS A 182 12.42 1.69 -11.11
N SER A 183 11.69 1.42 -12.18
CA SER A 183 12.29 1.30 -13.50
C SER A 183 12.80 2.70 -13.88
N GLY A 184 13.99 3.00 -13.44
CA GLY A 184 14.68 4.21 -13.79
C GLY A 184 15.48 3.97 -15.04
N SER A 185 15.26 4.81 -16.07
CA SER A 185 16.25 5.17 -17.08
C SER A 185 17.29 4.10 -17.40
N VAL A 186 17.01 3.26 -18.35
CA VAL A 186 18.09 2.89 -19.26
C VAL A 186 18.17 4.03 -20.27
N LEU A 187 19.33 4.65 -20.34
CA LEU A 187 19.77 5.60 -21.34
C LEU A 187 19.30 5.25 -22.76
#